data_1e072325dff8abbd5c5ce9cc18e9af7e
#
_entry.id   1e072325dff8abbd5c5ce9cc18e9af7e
#
_cell.length_a   1.000
_cell.length_b   1.000
_cell.length_c   1.000
_cell.angle_alpha   90.00
_cell.angle_beta   90.00
_cell.angle_gamma   90.00
#
_symmetry.space_group_name_H-M   'P 1'
#
loop_
_entity.id
_entity.type
_entity.pdbx_description
1 polymer ?
#
loop_
_entity_poly.entity_id
_entity_poly.type
_entity_poly.pdbx_seq_one_letter_code
_entity_poly.pdbx_strand_id
1 'polypeptide(L)'
;MYSSDANTALSQQAQPLFHSETQVKRAYEEGYIGRTQGADFYEHQSIPVHTNGTATAFTVSGAAQVGATLNIGGLTAAQTITKGTIFTLPTVLAVHPLTGQPYTALQQFVVTADFTAGGTTGAISIYPPIQPSATIQNRTVSNSPANAAAATIVAGGRRNLMWERNAFAAAYVGLPVPSSYEGATSR
;
A
#
# COMPACT_ATOMS: atom_id res chain seq x y z
N MET A 1 2.82 12.78 -1.66
CA MET A 1 4.26 12.92 -1.38
C MET A 1 5.00 11.81 -2.11
N TYR A 2 6.13 12.10 -2.70
CA TYR A 2 6.98 11.11 -3.35
C TYR A 2 8.45 11.37 -3.01
N SER A 3 9.30 10.40 -3.31
CA SER A 3 10.71 10.44 -2.92
C SER A 3 11.53 11.38 -3.81
N SER A 4 12.73 11.74 -3.35
CA SER A 4 13.70 12.53 -4.10
C SER A 4 14.04 11.92 -5.46
N ASP A 5 14.03 10.57 -5.57
CA ASP A 5 14.33 9.87 -6.82
C ASP A 5 13.24 10.12 -7.88
N ALA A 6 11.97 10.10 -7.44
CA ALA A 6 10.84 10.44 -8.32
C ALA A 6 10.85 11.93 -8.70
N ASN A 7 11.30 12.82 -7.79
CA ASN A 7 11.48 14.24 -8.08
C ASN A 7 12.54 14.47 -9.16
N THR A 8 13.68 13.80 -9.09
CA THR A 8 14.73 13.91 -10.10
C THR A 8 14.22 13.53 -11.47
N ALA A 9 13.48 12.42 -11.59
CA ALA A 9 12.90 12.00 -12.85
C ALA A 9 11.85 12.99 -13.40
N LEU A 10 10.97 13.50 -12.50
CA LEU A 10 9.93 14.45 -12.87
C LEU A 10 10.51 15.81 -13.26
N SER A 11 11.49 16.33 -12.51
CA SER A 11 12.11 17.62 -12.78
C SER A 11 12.89 17.64 -14.10
N GLN A 12 13.56 16.54 -14.46
CA GLN A 12 14.28 16.42 -15.73
C GLN A 12 13.34 16.45 -16.93
N GLN A 13 12.15 15.85 -16.81
CA GLN A 13 11.18 15.85 -17.91
C GLN A 13 10.30 17.08 -17.97
N ALA A 14 10.06 17.73 -16.82
CA ALA A 14 9.12 18.85 -16.70
C ALA A 14 9.80 20.19 -16.39
N GLN A 15 11.12 20.25 -16.50
CA GLN A 15 11.90 21.46 -16.21
C GLN A 15 11.37 22.77 -16.84
N PRO A 16 10.81 22.77 -18.07
CA PRO A 16 10.21 23.97 -18.65
C PRO A 16 8.87 24.36 -18.03
N LEU A 17 8.18 23.46 -17.36
CA LEU A 17 6.83 23.68 -16.81
C LEU A 17 6.83 24.33 -15.41
N PHE A 18 7.95 24.28 -14.69
CA PHE A 18 8.01 24.67 -13.28
C PHE A 18 8.84 25.96 -13.02
N HIS A 19 9.08 26.76 -14.07
CA HIS A 19 9.89 27.99 -13.98
C HIS A 19 9.07 29.24 -13.62
N SER A 20 8.43 29.29 -12.45
CA SER A 20 7.93 30.55 -11.91
C SER A 20 8.59 30.88 -10.57
N GLU A 21 8.92 32.14 -10.32
CA GLU A 21 9.53 32.60 -9.06
C GLU A 21 8.68 32.22 -7.84
N THR A 22 7.35 32.26 -7.95
CA THR A 22 6.41 31.86 -6.90
C THR A 22 6.49 30.36 -6.61
N GLN A 23 6.72 29.54 -7.62
CA GLN A 23 6.86 28.09 -7.44
C GLN A 23 8.20 27.74 -6.81
N VAL A 24 9.28 28.45 -7.15
CA VAL A 24 10.60 28.24 -6.54
C VAL A 24 10.54 28.53 -5.02
N LYS A 25 9.85 29.62 -4.61
CA LYS A 25 9.64 29.91 -3.20
C LYS A 25 8.86 28.83 -2.47
N ARG A 26 7.74 28.37 -3.05
CA ARG A 26 6.92 27.30 -2.47
C ARG A 26 7.64 25.94 -2.45
N ALA A 27 8.48 25.67 -3.44
CA ALA A 27 9.31 24.46 -3.46
C ALA A 27 10.28 24.44 -2.27
N TYR A 28 10.88 25.59 -1.94
CA TYR A 28 11.82 25.70 -0.86
C TYR A 28 11.16 25.67 0.54
N GLU A 29 10.01 26.32 0.70
CA GLU A 29 9.31 26.43 1.98
C GLU A 29 8.42 25.22 2.30
N GLU A 30 7.75 24.65 1.29
CA GLU A 30 6.70 23.64 1.46
C GLU A 30 7.06 22.29 0.83
N GLY A 31 8.17 22.17 0.11
CA GLY A 31 8.48 20.98 -0.70
C GLY A 31 7.53 20.80 -1.88
N TYR A 32 6.82 21.86 -2.29
CA TYR A 32 5.89 21.82 -3.42
C TYR A 32 6.66 21.86 -4.74
N ILE A 33 6.46 20.86 -5.59
CA ILE A 33 7.15 20.79 -6.88
C ILE A 33 6.34 21.41 -7.98
N GLY A 34 5.05 21.20 -7.99
CA GLY A 34 4.17 21.75 -9.00
C GLY A 34 2.85 20.98 -9.11
N ARG A 35 2.00 21.46 -10.04
CA ARG A 35 0.74 20.83 -10.37
C ARG A 35 0.77 20.39 -11.81
N THR A 36 0.49 19.11 -12.04
CA THR A 36 0.34 18.53 -13.36
C THR A 36 -0.76 17.49 -13.37
N GLN A 37 -1.47 17.35 -14.49
CA GLN A 37 -2.57 16.38 -14.64
C GLN A 37 -3.62 16.41 -13.50
N GLY A 38 -3.87 17.60 -12.93
CA GLY A 38 -4.84 17.76 -11.86
C GLY A 38 -4.36 17.39 -10.45
N ALA A 39 -3.13 16.90 -10.29
CA ALA A 39 -2.53 16.54 -9.02
C ALA A 39 -1.44 17.53 -8.58
N ASP A 40 -1.38 17.83 -7.29
CA ASP A 40 -0.32 18.61 -6.66
C ASP A 40 0.77 17.64 -6.15
N PHE A 41 2.03 17.94 -6.49
CA PHE A 41 3.18 17.11 -6.15
C PHE A 41 4.01 17.77 -5.06
N TYR A 42 4.31 17.01 -4.00
CA TYR A 42 5.14 17.44 -2.87
C TYR A 42 6.28 16.44 -2.65
N GLU A 43 7.47 16.94 -2.39
CA GLU A 43 8.62 16.14 -1.98
C GLU A 43 8.79 16.15 -0.47
N HIS A 44 9.05 14.99 0.11
CA HIS A 44 9.39 14.88 1.52
C HIS A 44 10.40 13.75 1.74
N GLN A 45 11.45 14.03 2.53
CA GLN A 45 12.52 13.06 2.79
C GLN A 45 12.12 11.96 3.79
N SER A 46 11.08 12.20 4.59
CA SER A 46 10.61 11.24 5.61
C SER A 46 9.83 10.05 5.05
N ILE A 47 9.78 9.86 3.72
CA ILE A 47 9.13 8.69 3.13
C ILE A 47 10.03 7.47 3.39
N PRO A 48 9.57 6.49 4.19
CA PRO A 48 10.40 5.35 4.55
C PRO A 48 10.63 4.44 3.33
N VAL A 49 11.79 3.83 3.29
CA VAL A 49 12.08 2.74 2.35
C VAL A 49 11.53 1.45 2.94
N HIS A 50 10.65 0.80 2.19
CA HIS A 50 10.21 -0.54 2.55
C HIS A 50 11.20 -1.57 2.04
N THR A 51 11.66 -2.46 2.92
CA THR A 51 12.48 -3.62 2.57
C THR A 51 11.66 -4.88 2.74
N ASN A 52 11.57 -5.66 1.67
CA ASN A 52 11.00 -7.01 1.76
C ASN A 52 11.88 -7.87 2.67
N GLY A 53 11.32 -8.94 3.22
CA GLY A 53 12.07 -9.94 3.96
C GLY A 53 13.06 -10.71 3.05
N THR A 54 13.62 -11.77 3.59
CA THR A 54 14.61 -12.61 2.89
C THR A 54 13.99 -13.53 1.83
N ALA A 55 12.66 -13.75 1.87
CA ALA A 55 11.97 -14.54 0.85
C ALA A 55 11.86 -13.74 -0.45
N THR A 56 12.42 -14.26 -1.52
CA THR A 56 12.36 -13.66 -2.87
C THR A 56 11.22 -14.20 -3.72
N ALA A 57 10.71 -15.38 -3.39
CA ALA A 57 9.58 -16.02 -4.03
C ALA A 57 8.91 -17.00 -3.07
N PHE A 58 7.66 -17.30 -3.31
CA PHE A 58 6.92 -18.38 -2.65
C PHE A 58 5.82 -18.88 -3.60
N THR A 59 5.23 -20.02 -3.27
CA THR A 59 4.13 -20.60 -4.03
C THR A 59 2.89 -20.72 -3.16
N VAL A 60 1.74 -20.82 -3.77
CA VAL A 60 0.49 -21.07 -3.05
C VAL A 60 0.43 -22.56 -2.66
N SER A 61 0.14 -22.85 -1.41
CA SER A 61 0.00 -24.23 -0.89
C SER A 61 -1.47 -24.55 -0.69
N GLY A 62 -2.06 -25.25 -1.65
CA GLY A 62 -3.47 -25.59 -1.69
C GLY A 62 -4.26 -24.74 -2.69
N ALA A 63 -5.21 -25.37 -3.38
CA ALA A 63 -6.09 -24.72 -4.34
C ALA A 63 -7.29 -24.04 -3.66
N ALA A 64 -7.96 -23.14 -4.40
CA ALA A 64 -9.24 -22.53 -4.03
C ALA A 64 -9.25 -21.82 -2.66
N GLN A 65 -8.14 -21.24 -2.27
CA GLN A 65 -8.05 -20.49 -1.02
C GLN A 65 -8.89 -19.21 -1.08
N VAL A 66 -9.56 -18.91 0.02
CA VAL A 66 -10.40 -17.71 0.21
C VAL A 66 -10.14 -17.08 1.57
N GLY A 67 -10.47 -15.80 1.71
CA GLY A 67 -10.32 -15.08 2.97
C GLY A 67 -9.04 -14.23 3.05
N ALA A 68 -8.72 -13.78 4.26
CA ALA A 68 -7.60 -12.89 4.55
C ALA A 68 -6.30 -13.63 4.89
N THR A 69 -6.30 -14.95 4.86
CA THR A 69 -5.13 -15.80 5.12
C THR A 69 -4.80 -16.60 3.87
N LEU A 70 -3.54 -16.60 3.48
CA LEU A 70 -3.03 -17.37 2.35
C LEU A 70 -2.01 -18.39 2.86
N ASN A 71 -2.26 -19.67 2.58
CA ASN A 71 -1.27 -20.71 2.84
C ASN A 71 -0.25 -20.73 1.70
N ILE A 72 1.01 -20.68 2.08
CA ILE A 72 2.14 -20.58 1.16
C ILE A 72 3.11 -21.73 1.37
N GLY A 73 3.86 -22.03 0.34
CA GLY A 73 4.90 -23.05 0.31
C GLY A 73 6.10 -22.62 -0.51
N GLY A 74 7.05 -23.52 -0.68
CA GLY A 74 8.28 -23.24 -1.43
C GLY A 74 9.27 -22.35 -0.68
N LEU A 75 9.13 -22.25 0.64
CA LEU A 75 10.00 -21.48 1.52
C LEU A 75 11.12 -22.36 2.07
N THR A 76 12.19 -21.71 2.54
CA THR A 76 13.22 -22.32 3.38
C THR A 76 13.04 -21.86 4.82
N ALA A 77 13.38 -22.70 5.78
CA ALA A 77 13.33 -22.33 7.19
C ALA A 77 14.12 -21.02 7.46
N ALA A 78 13.60 -20.22 8.37
CA ALA A 78 14.09 -18.90 8.73
C ALA A 78 13.94 -17.80 7.65
N GLN A 79 13.37 -18.08 6.48
CA GLN A 79 13.00 -17.00 5.55
C GLN A 79 11.90 -16.13 6.14
N THR A 80 12.02 -14.83 5.90
CA THR A 80 11.09 -13.83 6.42
C THR A 80 10.35 -13.12 5.30
N ILE A 81 9.09 -12.79 5.55
CA ILE A 81 8.28 -11.88 4.72
C ILE A 81 7.81 -10.77 5.65
N THR A 82 8.21 -9.54 5.37
CA THR A 82 7.89 -8.39 6.21
C THR A 82 6.49 -7.85 5.90
N LYS A 83 5.84 -7.32 6.91
CA LYS A 83 4.60 -6.55 6.76
C LYS A 83 4.80 -5.44 5.72
N GLY A 84 3.82 -5.26 4.83
CA GLY A 84 3.90 -4.28 3.75
C GLY A 84 4.50 -4.82 2.45
N THR A 85 5.00 -6.06 2.42
CA THR A 85 5.42 -6.71 1.18
C THR A 85 4.24 -6.86 0.23
N ILE A 86 4.41 -6.39 -1.01
CA ILE A 86 3.40 -6.47 -2.07
C ILE A 86 3.76 -7.62 -3.01
N PHE A 87 2.74 -8.40 -3.38
CA PHE A 87 2.90 -9.47 -4.34
C PHE A 87 1.66 -9.62 -5.23
N THR A 88 1.83 -10.29 -6.35
CA THR A 88 0.75 -10.67 -7.28
C THR A 88 0.76 -12.17 -7.50
N LEU A 89 -0.42 -12.71 -7.84
CA LEU A 89 -0.58 -14.12 -8.19
C LEU A 89 -1.04 -14.23 -9.64
N PRO A 90 -0.52 -15.19 -10.41
CA PRO A 90 -0.96 -15.40 -11.79
C PRO A 90 -2.44 -15.74 -11.83
N THR A 91 -3.13 -15.27 -12.85
CA THR A 91 -4.57 -15.51 -13.11
C THR A 91 -5.55 -14.90 -12.11
N VAL A 92 -5.08 -14.28 -11.03
CA VAL A 92 -5.91 -13.60 -10.04
C VAL A 92 -6.00 -12.12 -10.43
N LEU A 93 -7.09 -11.75 -11.12
CA LEU A 93 -7.29 -10.39 -11.62
C LEU A 93 -8.02 -9.54 -10.58
N ALA A 94 -7.71 -8.25 -10.58
CA ALA A 94 -8.46 -7.25 -9.84
C ALA A 94 -9.89 -7.12 -10.40
N VAL A 95 -10.84 -6.76 -9.55
CA VAL A 95 -12.26 -6.66 -9.90
C VAL A 95 -12.78 -5.27 -9.58
N HIS A 96 -13.63 -4.74 -10.46
CA HIS A 96 -14.29 -3.47 -10.24
C HIS A 96 -15.27 -3.57 -9.05
N PRO A 97 -15.15 -2.74 -8.01
CA PRO A 97 -15.90 -2.91 -6.76
C PRO A 97 -17.43 -2.77 -6.92
N LEU A 98 -17.90 -2.01 -7.90
CA LEU A 98 -19.33 -1.80 -8.13
C LEU A 98 -19.95 -2.82 -9.09
N THR A 99 -19.23 -3.16 -10.16
CA THR A 99 -19.79 -4.01 -11.23
C THR A 99 -19.42 -5.48 -11.09
N GLY A 100 -18.39 -5.79 -10.26
CA GLY A 100 -17.88 -7.14 -10.12
C GLY A 100 -17.13 -7.69 -11.35
N GLN A 101 -16.92 -6.85 -12.37
CA GLN A 101 -16.23 -7.27 -13.60
C GLN A 101 -14.72 -7.27 -13.41
N PRO A 102 -14.01 -8.30 -13.89
CA PRO A 102 -12.56 -8.36 -13.78
C PRO A 102 -11.88 -7.34 -14.68
N TYR A 103 -10.81 -6.73 -14.18
CA TYR A 103 -9.87 -5.97 -14.99
C TYR A 103 -8.88 -6.91 -15.71
N THR A 104 -8.06 -6.33 -16.59
CA THR A 104 -6.92 -7.05 -17.20
C THR A 104 -5.69 -7.10 -16.30
N ALA A 105 -5.67 -6.28 -15.23
CA ALA A 105 -4.56 -6.18 -14.28
C ALA A 105 -4.66 -7.24 -13.19
N LEU A 106 -3.52 -7.80 -12.78
CA LEU A 106 -3.42 -8.71 -11.64
C LEU A 106 -3.74 -7.96 -10.33
N GLN A 107 -4.46 -8.65 -9.44
CA GLN A 107 -4.69 -8.13 -8.10
C GLN A 107 -3.38 -8.07 -7.32
N GLN A 108 -3.09 -6.92 -6.73
CA GLN A 108 -2.00 -6.75 -5.79
C GLN A 108 -2.48 -7.06 -4.37
N PHE A 109 -1.73 -7.87 -3.68
CA PHE A 109 -1.94 -8.21 -2.28
C PHE A 109 -0.82 -7.65 -1.43
N VAL A 110 -1.14 -7.26 -0.22
CA VAL A 110 -0.19 -6.74 0.78
C VAL A 110 -0.18 -7.67 1.98
N VAL A 111 1.00 -8.02 2.45
CA VAL A 111 1.17 -8.77 3.69
C VAL A 111 0.92 -7.84 4.88
N THR A 112 0.03 -8.22 5.80
CA THR A 112 -0.41 -7.37 6.92
C THR A 112 0.32 -7.61 8.22
N ALA A 113 1.03 -8.75 8.35
CA ALA A 113 1.82 -9.10 9.54
C ALA A 113 3.16 -9.70 9.12
N ASP A 114 4.18 -9.48 9.94
CA ASP A 114 5.48 -10.12 9.73
C ASP A 114 5.36 -11.64 9.85
N PHE A 115 6.03 -12.34 8.96
CA PHE A 115 6.05 -13.79 8.92
C PHE A 115 7.47 -14.31 8.87
N THR A 116 7.74 -15.34 9.66
CA THR A 116 9.01 -16.10 9.62
C THR A 116 8.68 -17.58 9.38
N ALA A 117 9.30 -18.13 8.37
CA ALA A 117 9.09 -19.51 7.99
C ALA A 117 9.73 -20.48 9.01
N GLY A 118 8.91 -21.32 9.64
CA GLY A 118 9.38 -22.43 10.47
C GLY A 118 9.82 -23.66 9.66
N GLY A 119 9.50 -23.70 8.35
CA GLY A 119 9.79 -24.79 7.44
C GLY A 119 9.50 -24.39 6.00
N THR A 120 9.08 -25.36 5.18
CA THR A 120 8.82 -25.13 3.76
C THR A 120 7.44 -24.55 3.47
N THR A 121 6.55 -24.56 4.45
CA THR A 121 5.17 -24.04 4.34
C THR A 121 4.82 -23.11 5.47
N GLY A 122 3.80 -22.27 5.28
CA GLY A 122 3.30 -21.38 6.30
C GLY A 122 2.00 -20.70 5.88
N ALA A 123 1.48 -19.82 6.74
CA ALA A 123 0.30 -19.03 6.46
C ALA A 123 0.61 -17.54 6.68
N ILE A 124 0.30 -16.71 5.71
CA ILE A 124 0.47 -15.26 5.78
C ILE A 124 -0.89 -14.56 5.80
N SER A 125 -0.99 -13.47 6.56
CA SER A 125 -2.15 -12.61 6.55
C SER A 125 -2.02 -11.58 5.43
N ILE A 126 -3.07 -11.42 4.61
CA ILE A 126 -3.06 -10.59 3.42
C ILE A 126 -4.23 -9.62 3.37
N TYR A 127 -4.07 -8.54 2.61
CA TYR A 127 -5.12 -7.59 2.26
C TYR A 127 -4.97 -7.20 0.77
N PRO A 128 -6.06 -7.07 0.00
CA PRO A 128 -7.44 -7.41 0.34
C PRO A 128 -7.67 -8.92 0.52
N PRO A 129 -8.75 -9.34 1.21
CA PRO A 129 -9.08 -10.76 1.32
C PRO A 129 -9.43 -11.33 -0.06
N ILE A 130 -9.14 -12.61 -0.27
CA ILE A 130 -9.48 -13.31 -1.51
C ILE A 130 -10.97 -13.67 -1.47
N GLN A 131 -11.78 -13.00 -2.28
CA GLN A 131 -13.22 -13.24 -2.43
C GLN A 131 -13.58 -13.34 -3.92
N PRO A 132 -13.54 -14.55 -4.50
CA PRO A 132 -13.76 -14.74 -5.92
C PRO A 132 -15.24 -14.86 -6.32
N SER A 133 -16.16 -15.03 -5.36
CA SER A 133 -17.57 -15.31 -5.63
C SER A 133 -18.28 -14.14 -6.31
N ALA A 134 -18.85 -14.38 -7.48
CA ALA A 134 -19.61 -13.39 -8.23
C ALA A 134 -20.96 -13.02 -7.57
N THR A 135 -21.45 -13.86 -6.64
CA THR A 135 -22.71 -13.63 -5.92
C THR A 135 -22.54 -12.81 -4.65
N ILE A 136 -21.30 -12.58 -4.21
CA ILE A 136 -21.00 -11.76 -3.04
C ILE A 136 -20.73 -10.34 -3.48
N GLN A 137 -21.43 -9.38 -2.90
CA GLN A 137 -21.32 -7.96 -3.18
C GLN A 137 -19.90 -7.41 -2.97
N ASN A 138 -19.10 -8.08 -2.14
CA ASN A 138 -17.72 -7.69 -1.81
C ASN A 138 -16.68 -8.53 -2.57
N ARG A 139 -16.96 -8.88 -3.82
CA ARG A 139 -15.98 -9.57 -4.67
C ARG A 139 -14.72 -8.71 -4.82
N THR A 140 -13.56 -9.31 -4.53
CA THR A 140 -12.26 -8.61 -4.59
C THR A 140 -11.37 -9.11 -5.72
N VAL A 141 -11.57 -10.35 -6.16
CA VAL A 141 -10.73 -11.02 -7.17
C VAL A 141 -11.58 -11.79 -8.17
N SER A 142 -11.05 -12.00 -9.37
CA SER A 142 -11.73 -12.79 -10.41
C SER A 142 -11.82 -14.27 -10.07
N ASN A 143 -10.73 -14.85 -9.56
CA ASN A 143 -10.59 -16.28 -9.26
C ASN A 143 -9.79 -16.48 -7.98
N SER A 144 -9.97 -17.64 -7.33
CA SER A 144 -9.05 -18.10 -6.29
C SER A 144 -7.71 -18.53 -6.93
N PRO A 145 -6.61 -18.39 -6.18
CA PRO A 145 -5.31 -18.85 -6.67
C PRO A 145 -5.29 -20.37 -6.87
N ALA A 146 -4.56 -20.80 -7.90
CA ALA A 146 -4.31 -22.22 -8.14
C ALA A 146 -3.26 -22.75 -7.14
N ASN A 147 -3.31 -24.06 -6.88
CA ASN A 147 -2.23 -24.71 -6.12
C ASN A 147 -0.90 -24.59 -6.88
N ALA A 148 0.19 -24.41 -6.14
CA ALA A 148 1.54 -24.18 -6.64
C ALA A 148 1.71 -22.95 -7.54
N ALA A 149 0.73 -22.03 -7.57
CA ALA A 149 0.87 -20.75 -8.26
C ALA A 149 2.05 -19.95 -7.65
N ALA A 150 3.01 -19.57 -8.48
CA ALA A 150 4.17 -18.82 -8.04
C ALA A 150 3.79 -17.34 -7.83
N ALA A 151 4.04 -16.82 -6.64
CA ALA A 151 3.86 -15.40 -6.34
C ALA A 151 5.01 -14.58 -6.91
N THR A 152 4.68 -13.45 -7.54
CA THR A 152 5.65 -12.45 -7.94
C THR A 152 5.69 -11.35 -6.88
N ILE A 153 6.80 -11.26 -6.14
CA ILE A 153 7.01 -10.24 -5.12
C ILE A 153 7.48 -8.96 -5.80
N VAL A 154 6.82 -7.85 -5.51
CA VAL A 154 7.24 -6.52 -5.97
C VAL A 154 8.46 -6.09 -5.16
N ALA A 155 9.50 -5.61 -5.83
CA ALA A 155 10.72 -5.16 -5.17
C ALA A 155 10.42 -4.13 -4.07
N GLY A 156 11.16 -4.20 -2.97
CA GLY A 156 11.15 -3.21 -1.92
C GLY A 156 11.57 -1.83 -2.46
N GLY A 157 11.15 -0.78 -1.81
CA GLY A 157 11.47 0.58 -2.22
C GLY A 157 10.64 1.62 -1.50
N ARG A 158 10.78 2.87 -1.90
CA ARG A 158 9.96 3.97 -1.40
C ARG A 158 8.56 3.87 -1.98
N ARG A 159 7.54 4.02 -1.14
CA ARG A 159 6.13 3.99 -1.54
C ARG A 159 5.59 5.41 -1.51
N ASN A 160 5.37 5.97 -2.68
CA ASN A 160 4.74 7.28 -2.81
C ASN A 160 3.23 7.14 -2.59
N LEU A 161 2.63 8.13 -1.92
CA LEU A 161 1.21 8.18 -1.66
C LEU A 161 0.55 9.19 -2.59
N MET A 162 -0.57 8.81 -3.15
CA MET A 162 -1.49 9.69 -3.86
C MET A 162 -2.85 9.60 -3.21
N TRP A 163 -3.45 10.75 -2.88
CA TRP A 163 -4.76 10.80 -2.23
C TRP A 163 -5.57 11.99 -2.73
N GLU A 164 -6.87 11.86 -2.64
CA GLU A 164 -7.80 12.96 -2.85
C GLU A 164 -7.81 13.88 -1.62
N ARG A 165 -8.14 15.16 -1.83
CA ARG A 165 -8.18 16.17 -0.77
C ARG A 165 -9.02 15.77 0.46
N ASN A 166 -10.09 15.01 0.26
CA ASN A 166 -11.01 14.58 1.30
C ASN A 166 -10.76 13.14 1.78
N ALA A 167 -9.64 12.51 1.40
CA ALA A 167 -9.34 11.13 1.78
C ALA A 167 -9.05 10.95 3.27
N PHE A 168 -8.65 12.03 3.95
CA PHE A 168 -8.36 12.01 5.39
C PHE A 168 -9.21 13.07 6.09
N ALA A 169 -9.87 12.67 7.17
CA ALA A 169 -10.56 13.55 8.08
C ALA A 169 -9.99 13.37 9.50
N ALA A 170 -9.72 14.47 10.18
CA ALA A 170 -9.33 14.46 11.58
C ALA A 170 -10.41 15.15 12.40
N ALA A 171 -10.92 14.46 13.41
CA ALA A 171 -11.87 15.02 14.36
C ALA A 171 -11.18 15.13 15.74
N TYR A 172 -11.20 16.33 16.30
CA TYR A 172 -10.67 16.58 17.63
C TYR A 172 -11.83 16.82 18.59
N VAL A 173 -11.91 16.00 19.62
CA VAL A 173 -12.87 16.20 20.71
C VAL A 173 -12.08 16.69 21.91
N GLY A 174 -12.43 17.86 22.45
CA GLY A 174 -11.85 18.36 23.69
C GLY A 174 -12.16 17.41 24.83
N LEU A 175 -11.16 17.05 25.61
CA LEU A 175 -11.36 16.28 26.83
C LEU A 175 -12.22 17.13 27.81
N PRO A 176 -13.27 16.58 28.41
CA PRO A 176 -14.03 17.27 29.44
C PRO A 176 -13.09 17.58 30.62
N VAL A 177 -13.03 18.84 31.01
CA VAL A 177 -12.27 19.25 32.18
C VAL A 177 -12.99 18.69 33.42
N PRO A 178 -12.32 17.89 34.27
CA PRO A 178 -12.94 17.42 35.51
C PRO A 178 -13.44 18.61 36.35
N SER A 179 -14.62 18.51 36.91
CA SER A 179 -15.28 19.60 37.67
C SER A 179 -14.44 20.10 38.86
N SER A 180 -13.48 19.30 39.33
CA SER A 180 -12.52 19.69 40.38
C SER A 180 -11.48 20.73 39.95
N TYR A 181 -11.36 21.04 38.61
CA TYR A 181 -10.43 22.03 38.09
C TYR A 181 -11.09 23.35 37.68
N GLU A 182 -12.43 23.46 37.76
CA GLU A 182 -13.14 24.71 37.44
C GLU A 182 -12.76 25.90 38.35
N GLY A 183 -12.15 25.65 39.49
CA GLY A 183 -11.66 26.70 40.40
C GLY A 183 -10.24 27.20 40.13
N ALA A 184 -9.49 26.62 39.19
CA ALA A 184 -8.07 26.96 38.98
C ALA A 184 -7.84 28.04 37.91
N THR A 185 -8.87 28.52 37.23
CA THR A 185 -8.75 29.50 36.12
C THR A 185 -9.10 30.92 36.49
N SER A 186 -9.37 31.22 37.79
CA SER A 186 -9.65 32.58 38.24
C SER A 186 -8.58 33.08 39.24
N ARG A 187 -7.37 33.32 38.72
CA ARG A 187 -6.40 34.25 39.34
C ARG A 187 -5.51 34.86 38.27
#